data_e7a3d3f2fd651814973290344ae10776
#
_entry.id   e7a3d3f2fd651814973290344ae10776
#
_cell.length_a   1.000
_cell.length_b   1.000
_cell.length_c   1.000
_cell.angle_alpha   90.00
_cell.angle_beta   90.00
_cell.angle_gamma   90.00
#
_symmetry.space_group_name_H-M   'P 1'
#
loop_
_entity.id
_entity.type
_entity.pdbx_description
1 polymer ?
#
loop_
_entity_poly.entity_id
_entity_poly.type
_entity_poly.pdbx_seq_one_letter_code
_entity_poly.pdbx_strand_id
1 'polypeptide(L)'
;MPSIILKNAIEFFDKLKSSDFVTLEFTKKDGSLRKMKCTLNWDMIPVDKXPKNVNMISILKLMNGNKXIHVFDIEKNDWRSVPYTKVKWMIDNNKQMYNLRGL
;
A
#
# COMPACT_ATOMS: atom_id res chain seq x y z
N MET A 1 14.22 13.49 -9.27
CA MET A 1 12.88 13.48 -9.83
C MET A 1 11.90 14.10 -8.86
N PRO A 2 10.99 14.94 -9.34
CA PRO A 2 10.00 15.51 -8.43
C PRO A 2 9.05 14.42 -7.92
N SER A 3 8.60 14.60 -6.71
CA SER A 3 7.64 13.66 -6.16
C SER A 3 6.23 14.08 -6.52
N ILE A 4 5.35 13.10 -6.61
CA ILE A 4 3.94 13.32 -6.87
C ILE A 4 3.21 13.20 -5.53
N ILE A 5 2.27 14.12 -5.29
CA ILE A 5 1.51 14.08 -4.04
C ILE A 5 0.24 13.28 -4.25
N LEU A 6 0.04 12.27 -3.43
CA LEU A 6 -1.21 11.54 -3.38
C LEU A 6 -2.04 12.16 -2.27
N LYS A 7 -3.21 12.67 -2.62
CA LYS A 7 -3.98 13.53 -1.74
C LYS A 7 -5.03 12.81 -0.92
N ASN A 8 -5.37 11.58 -1.30
CA ASN A 8 -6.41 10.87 -0.57
C ASN A 8 -6.19 9.37 -0.67
N ALA A 9 -6.95 8.62 0.13
CA ALA A 9 -6.77 7.18 0.20
C ALA A 9 -7.08 6.47 -1.11
N ILE A 10 -8.00 7.02 -1.89
CA ILE A 10 -8.37 6.40 -3.17
C ILE A 10 -7.19 6.48 -4.14
N GLU A 11 -6.52 7.62 -4.21
CA GLU A 11 -5.35 7.76 -5.08
C GLU A 11 -4.24 6.80 -4.65
N PHE A 12 -4.03 6.67 -3.36
CA PHE A 12 -3.04 5.76 -2.82
C PHE A 12 -3.36 4.32 -3.20
N PHE A 13 -4.60 3.92 -2.96
CA PHE A 13 -5.04 2.57 -3.29
C PHE A 13 -4.90 2.29 -4.79
N ASP A 14 -5.29 3.26 -5.60
CA ASP A 14 -5.21 3.09 -7.05
C ASP A 14 -3.77 2.89 -7.52
N LYS A 15 -2.84 3.61 -6.92
CA LYS A 15 -1.43 3.47 -7.28
C LYS A 15 -0.90 2.10 -6.85
N LEU A 16 -1.32 1.60 -5.70
CA LEU A 16 -0.93 0.26 -5.27
C LEU A 16 -1.45 -0.81 -6.22
N LYS A 17 -2.64 -0.61 -6.77
CA LYS A 17 -3.21 -1.57 -7.72
C LYS A 17 -2.57 -1.50 -9.10
N SER A 18 -2.17 -0.31 -9.52
CA SER A 18 -1.71 -0.12 -10.88
C SER A 18 -0.20 -0.33 -11.07
N SER A 19 0.55 -0.39 -9.98
CA SER A 19 1.99 -0.63 -10.05
C SER A 19 2.28 -2.11 -9.90
N ASP A 20 3.38 -2.58 -10.49
CA ASP A 20 3.78 -3.97 -10.24
C ASP A 20 4.12 -4.16 -8.77
N PHE A 21 4.83 -3.21 -8.20
CA PHE A 21 5.08 -3.18 -6.77
C PHE A 21 5.48 -1.76 -6.37
N VAL A 22 5.41 -1.50 -5.09
CA VAL A 22 5.92 -0.25 -4.54
C VAL A 22 6.79 -0.58 -3.33
N THR A 23 7.71 0.32 -3.03
CA THR A 23 8.44 0.29 -1.76
C THR A 23 7.98 1.48 -0.95
N LEU A 24 7.57 1.23 0.29
CA LEU A 24 7.13 2.31 1.14
C LEU A 24 7.78 2.22 2.51
N GLU A 25 7.80 3.34 3.21
CA GLU A 25 8.31 3.40 4.57
C GLU A 25 7.26 4.01 5.46
N PHE A 26 7.02 3.38 6.58
CA PHE A 26 6.00 3.86 7.52
C PHE A 26 6.48 3.68 8.95
N THR A 27 5.82 4.39 9.86
CA THR A 27 6.11 4.31 11.27
C THR A 27 5.22 3.25 11.90
N LYS A 28 5.85 2.28 12.59
CA LYS A 28 5.11 1.24 13.29
C LYS A 28 4.57 1.79 14.60
N LYS A 29 3.74 0.98 15.26
CA LYS A 29 3.14 1.38 16.54
C LYS A 29 4.19 1.68 17.60
N ASP A 30 5.31 0.96 17.57
CA ASP A 30 6.37 1.17 18.56
C ASP A 30 7.27 2.34 18.22
N GLY A 31 6.97 3.08 17.15
CA GLY A 31 7.73 4.25 16.77
C GLY A 31 8.87 3.99 15.81
N SER A 32 9.20 2.73 15.55
CA SER A 32 10.27 2.43 14.63
C SER A 32 9.81 2.54 13.19
N LEU A 33 10.74 2.71 12.27
CA LEU A 33 10.44 2.78 10.84
C LEU A 33 10.55 1.41 10.22
N ARG A 34 9.68 1.14 9.26
CA ARG A 34 9.71 -0.10 8.50
C ARG A 34 9.61 0.20 7.01
N LYS A 35 10.50 -0.40 6.25
CA LYS A 35 10.40 -0.41 4.80
C LYS A 35 9.74 -1.70 4.34
N MET A 36 8.89 -1.60 3.34
CA MET A 36 8.18 -2.76 2.85
C MET A 36 8.04 -2.67 1.33
N LYS A 37 8.31 -3.77 0.66
CA LYS A 37 8.03 -3.90 -0.77
C LYS A 37 6.72 -4.66 -0.91
N CYS A 38 5.71 -4.03 -1.49
CA CYS A 38 4.36 -4.59 -1.46
C CYS A 38 3.58 -4.23 -2.71
N THR A 39 2.42 -4.84 -2.84
CA THR A 39 1.58 -4.61 -4.00
C THR A 39 0.11 -4.90 -3.69
N LEU A 40 -0.78 -4.31 -4.49
CA LEU A 40 -2.17 -4.72 -4.60
C LEU A 40 -2.52 -5.03 -6.05
N ASN A 41 -1.53 -5.22 -6.90
CA ASN A 41 -1.73 -5.64 -8.27
C ASN A 41 -1.91 -7.15 -8.27
N TRP A 42 -3.14 -7.60 -8.52
CA TRP A 42 -3.48 -9.03 -8.46
C TRP A 42 -2.59 -9.89 -9.35
N ASP A 43 -2.13 -9.32 -10.47
CA ASP A 43 -1.26 -10.08 -11.38
C ASP A 43 0.08 -10.41 -10.74
N MET A 44 0.45 -9.69 -9.70
CA MET A 44 1.74 -9.87 -9.04
C MET A 44 1.64 -10.69 -7.75
N ILE A 45 0.45 -11.14 -7.39
CA ILE A 45 0.24 -11.88 -6.16
C ILE A 45 0.03 -13.35 -6.52
N PRO A 46 0.67 -14.27 -5.81
CA PRO A 46 0.47 -15.70 -6.10
C PRO A 46 -1.00 -16.10 -6.02
N VAL A 47 -1.42 -16.96 -6.91
CA VAL A 47 -2.83 -17.34 -7.02
C VAL A 47 -3.38 -17.88 -5.70
N ASP A 48 -2.59 -18.67 -4.99
CA ASP A 48 -3.04 -19.25 -3.73
C ASP A 48 -3.12 -18.22 -2.60
N LYS A 49 -2.65 -17.03 -2.84
CA LYS A 49 -2.73 -15.94 -1.84
C LYS A 49 -3.83 -14.95 -2.12
N UNK A 50 -4.42 -14.84 -3.20
CA UNK A 50 -5.22 -14.07 -3.47
C UNK A 50 -6.32 -14.36 -2.84
N PRO A 51 -7.00 -13.49 -2.27
CA PRO A 51 -8.31 -13.73 -1.65
C PRO A 51 -9.35 -14.12 -2.69
N LYS A 52 -10.22 -14.99 -2.29
CA LYS A 52 -11.20 -15.51 -3.22
C LYS A 52 -12.32 -14.52 -3.51
N ASN A 53 -12.71 -13.74 -2.52
CA ASN A 53 -13.85 -12.82 -2.66
C ASN A 53 -13.40 -11.42 -2.32
N VAL A 54 -12.76 -10.79 -3.28
CA VAL A 54 -12.31 -9.41 -3.09
C VAL A 54 -13.42 -8.47 -3.52
N ASN A 55 -13.76 -7.57 -2.63
CA ASN A 55 -14.76 -6.57 -2.88
C ASN A 55 -14.14 -5.20 -2.64
N MET A 56 -14.09 -4.39 -3.70
CA MET A 56 -13.49 -3.07 -3.62
C MET A 56 -14.14 -2.22 -2.53
N ILE A 57 -15.46 -2.31 -2.41
CA ILE A 57 -16.17 -1.51 -1.42
C ILE A 57 -15.75 -1.92 0.00
N SER A 58 -15.59 -3.21 0.24
CA SER A 58 -15.14 -3.69 1.54
C SER A 58 -13.73 -3.19 1.87
N ILE A 59 -12.86 -3.19 0.87
CA ILE A 59 -11.50 -2.70 1.08
C ILE A 59 -11.52 -1.22 1.45
N LEU A 60 -12.31 -0.43 0.73
CA LEU A 60 -12.39 1.00 1.01
C LEU A 60 -12.99 1.27 2.38
N LYS A 61 -13.97 0.46 2.79
CA LYS A 61 -14.54 0.60 4.13
C LYS A 61 -13.51 0.31 5.22
N LEU A 62 -12.71 -0.71 5.03
CA LEU A 62 -11.65 -1.02 5.99
C LEU A 62 -10.64 0.11 6.06
N MET A 63 -10.28 0.68 4.92
CA MET A 63 -9.35 1.80 4.91
C MET A 63 -9.91 2.98 5.69
N ASN A 64 -11.17 3.31 5.47
CA ASN A 64 -11.80 4.43 6.17
C ASN A 64 -11.94 4.19 7.67
N GLY A 65 -12.32 2.99 8.04
CA GLY A 65 -12.60 2.69 9.43
C GLY A 65 -11.36 2.47 10.26
N ASN A 66 -10.45 1.62 9.80
CA ASN A 66 -9.29 1.19 10.59
C ASN A 66 -8.02 1.93 10.24
N LYS A 67 -8.03 2.70 9.14
CA LYS A 67 -6.81 3.36 8.64
C LYS A 67 -5.68 2.38 8.38
N UNK A 68 -5.84 1.17 7.94
CA UNK A 68 -5.01 0.33 7.69
C UNK A 68 -5.32 -0.09 6.47
N ILE A 69 -4.44 -0.40 5.73
CA ILE A 69 -4.66 -1.04 4.43
C ILE A 69 -3.92 -2.36 4.42
N HIS A 70 -4.56 -3.39 3.93
CA HIS A 70 -3.92 -4.69 3.79
C HIS A 70 -3.25 -4.76 2.42
N VAL A 71 -1.95 -5.03 2.42
CA VAL A 71 -1.17 -5.16 1.19
C VAL A 71 -0.43 -6.48 1.22
N PHE A 72 -0.02 -6.95 0.04
CA PHE A 72 0.76 -8.16 -0.04
C PHE A 72 2.24 -7.81 0.03
N ASP A 73 2.90 -8.27 1.09
CA ASP A 73 4.32 -8.04 1.33
C ASP A 73 5.08 -9.05 0.47
N ILE A 74 5.74 -8.58 -0.57
CA ILE A 74 6.37 -9.46 -1.54
C ILE A 74 7.54 -10.22 -0.91
N GLU A 75 8.28 -9.57 -0.05
CA GLU A 75 9.45 -10.22 0.56
C GLU A 75 9.06 -11.26 1.58
N LYS A 76 7.95 -11.04 2.29
CA LYS A 76 7.46 -12.02 3.27
C LYS A 76 6.51 -13.03 2.67
N ASN A 77 6.06 -12.79 1.44
CA ASN A 77 5.10 -13.65 0.75
C ASN A 77 3.82 -13.85 1.55
N ASP A 78 3.31 -12.77 2.11
CA ASP A 78 2.13 -12.83 2.96
C ASP A 78 1.49 -11.45 3.05
N TRP A 79 0.24 -11.42 3.49
CA TRP A 79 -0.49 -10.19 3.67
C TRP A 79 -0.06 -9.49 4.95
N ARG A 80 -0.02 -8.16 4.89
CA ARG A 80 0.33 -7.34 6.04
C ARG A 80 -0.56 -6.12 6.09
N SER A 81 -0.79 -5.62 7.28
CA SER A 81 -1.57 -4.42 7.49
C SER A 81 -0.61 -3.23 7.64
N VAL A 82 -0.86 -2.18 6.87
CA VAL A 82 -0.03 -0.97 6.91
C VAL A 82 -0.88 0.20 7.37
N PRO A 83 -0.43 0.95 8.38
CA PRO A 83 -1.13 2.18 8.76
C PRO A 83 -0.81 3.28 7.75
N TYR A 84 -1.69 3.45 6.76
CA TYR A 84 -1.34 4.32 5.64
C TYR A 84 -1.23 5.79 6.01
N THR A 85 -1.84 6.20 7.11
CA THR A 85 -1.67 7.57 7.56
C THR A 85 -0.27 7.83 8.10
N LYS A 86 0.49 6.77 8.33
CA LYS A 86 1.86 6.87 8.84
C LYS A 86 2.91 6.60 7.77
N VAL A 87 2.49 6.46 6.52
CA VAL A 87 3.44 6.24 5.43
C VAL A 87 4.19 7.53 5.14
N LYS A 88 5.51 7.45 5.17
CA LYS A 88 6.36 8.62 4.95
C LYS A 88 6.57 8.91 3.47
N TRP A 89 6.81 7.86 2.69
CA TRP A 89 7.02 8.00 1.25
C TRP A 89 6.79 6.65 0.59
N MET A 90 6.65 6.70 -0.72
CA MET A 90 6.45 5.50 -1.53
C MET A 90 7.16 5.70 -2.87
N ILE A 91 7.81 4.65 -3.37
CA ILE A 91 8.45 4.66 -4.70
C ILE A 91 7.89 3.47 -5.47
N ASP A 92 7.45 3.70 -6.70
CA ASP A 92 6.90 2.61 -7.50
C ASP A 92 8.01 1.89 -8.29
N ASN A 93 7.62 0.87 -9.05
CA ASN A 93 8.61 0.08 -9.79
C ASN A 93 9.25 0.83 -10.95
N ASN A 94 8.74 2.03 -11.28
CA ASN A 94 9.34 2.90 -12.28
C ASN A 94 10.20 3.98 -11.65
N LYS A 95 10.47 3.86 -10.35
CA LYS A 95 11.29 4.80 -9.60
C LYS A 95 10.64 6.17 -9.38
N GLN A 96 9.32 6.27 -9.58
CA GLN A 96 8.62 7.51 -9.29
C GLN A 96 8.32 7.60 -7.80
N MET A 97 8.69 8.71 -7.19
CA MET A 97 8.45 8.93 -5.76
C MET A 97 7.11 9.61 -5.54
N TYR A 98 6.42 9.20 -4.48
CA TYR A 98 5.14 9.75 -4.08
C TYR A 98 5.18 10.15 -2.62
N ASN A 99 4.57 11.28 -2.31
CA ASN A 99 4.33 11.69 -0.93
C ASN A 99 2.85 11.57 -0.64
N LEU A 100 2.54 11.07 0.55
CA LEU A 100 1.15 10.87 0.95
C LEU A 100 0.79 11.96 1.96
N ARG A 101 0.09 12.97 1.48
CA ARG A 101 -0.33 14.08 2.32
C ARG A 101 -1.84 14.13 2.39
N GLY A 102 -2.35 14.41 3.58
CA GLY A 102 -3.77 14.53 3.77
C GLY A 102 -4.53 13.23 3.87
N LEU A 103 -3.83 12.17 4.11
CA LEU A 103 -4.47 10.85 4.28
C LEU A 103 -4.91 10.61 5.71
#